data_025b6643e01515ad57d42c2990cf67fa
#
_entry.id   025b6643e01515ad57d42c2990cf67fa
#
_cell.length_a   1.000
_cell.length_b   1.000
_cell.length_c   1.000
_cell.angle_alpha   90.00
_cell.angle_beta   90.00
_cell.angle_gamma   90.00
#
_symmetry.space_group_name_H-M   'P 1'
#
loop_
_entity.id
_entity.type
_entity.pdbx_description
1 polymer ?
#
loop_
_entity_poly.entity_id
_entity_poly.type
_entity_poly.pdbx_seq_one_letter_code
_entity_poly.pdbx_strand_id
1 'polypeptide(L)'
;PRSTLFPYTTLFRSYGKLCAAWFGHPERKMRFIGVTGTNGKTTITNLIKHILTENGRKVGLIGTIQNEIGDEIVHTDNTTPFVYDLMALYAKMAEAGCDDVVMEVSSFGLVQQRIGETHFAAAVFTNLTQDHLDYHGTMENYYQAKKLLFSRCDTAVIDTDDDYGKRLYSEVTCPKIAYG
;
A
#
# COMPACT_ATOMS: atom_id res chain seq x y z
N PRO A 1 3.58 25.30 -25.51
CA PRO A 1 2.28 24.91 -24.98
C PRO A 1 2.26 23.39 -24.89
N ARG A 2 2.35 22.87 -23.68
CA ARG A 2 2.19 21.41 -23.45
C ARG A 2 0.72 21.11 -23.66
N SER A 3 0.40 20.22 -24.59
CA SER A 3 -0.97 19.80 -24.80
C SER A 3 -1.47 19.07 -23.56
N THR A 4 -2.46 19.65 -22.91
CA THR A 4 -3.09 19.16 -21.68
C THR A 4 -4.18 18.11 -21.96
N LEU A 5 -4.07 17.36 -23.06
CA LEU A 5 -5.11 16.43 -23.47
C LEU A 5 -5.31 15.25 -22.50
N PHE A 6 -4.27 14.87 -21.73
CA PHE A 6 -4.40 13.89 -20.65
C PHE A 6 -3.41 14.21 -19.52
N PRO A 7 -3.86 14.60 -18.33
CA PRO A 7 -2.98 14.69 -17.16
C PRO A 7 -2.31 13.34 -16.91
N TYR A 8 -1.04 13.32 -16.56
CA TYR A 8 -0.29 12.09 -16.20
C TYR A 8 -1.07 11.19 -15.23
N THR A 9 -1.78 11.77 -14.29
CA THR A 9 -2.64 11.06 -13.34
C THR A 9 -3.77 10.27 -14.00
N THR A 10 -4.36 10.78 -15.07
CA THR A 10 -5.42 10.07 -15.81
C THR A 10 -4.83 8.89 -16.58
N LEU A 11 -3.63 9.06 -17.15
CA LEU A 11 -2.94 7.99 -17.89
C LEU A 11 -2.58 6.82 -16.96
N PHE A 12 -2.02 7.10 -15.78
CA PHE A 12 -1.71 6.07 -14.78
C PHE A 12 -2.95 5.35 -14.25
N ARG A 13 -4.06 6.08 -14.03
CA ARG A 13 -5.33 5.46 -13.65
C ARG A 13 -5.87 4.52 -14.73
N SER A 14 -5.85 4.96 -15.98
CA SER A 14 -6.33 4.14 -17.09
C SER A 14 -5.46 2.90 -17.27
N TYR A 15 -4.14 3.05 -17.16
CA TYR A 15 -3.22 1.94 -17.21
C TYR A 15 -3.44 0.95 -16.06
N GLY A 16 -3.64 1.43 -14.83
CA GLY A 16 -3.96 0.58 -13.68
C GLY A 16 -5.24 -0.24 -13.88
N LYS A 17 -6.30 0.38 -14.43
CA LYS A 17 -7.55 -0.32 -14.76
C LYS A 17 -7.36 -1.37 -15.86
N LEU A 18 -6.55 -1.08 -16.86
CA LEU A 18 -6.24 -2.03 -17.93
C LEU A 18 -5.47 -3.24 -17.38
N CYS A 19 -4.46 -3.01 -16.52
CA CYS A 19 -3.73 -4.09 -15.85
C CYS A 19 -4.65 -4.95 -14.99
N ALA A 20 -5.50 -4.33 -14.17
CA ALA A 20 -6.47 -5.05 -13.34
C ALA A 20 -7.40 -5.93 -14.18
N ALA A 21 -7.96 -5.38 -15.27
CA ALA A 21 -8.83 -6.13 -16.18
C ALA A 21 -8.07 -7.28 -16.88
N TRP A 22 -6.82 -7.04 -17.31
CA TRP A 22 -5.97 -8.04 -17.96
C TRP A 22 -5.74 -9.26 -17.05
N PHE A 23 -5.51 -9.05 -15.78
CA PHE A 23 -5.29 -10.10 -14.79
C PHE A 23 -6.59 -10.59 -14.11
N GLY A 24 -7.76 -10.21 -14.59
CA GLY A 24 -9.06 -10.68 -14.07
C GLY A 24 -9.39 -10.15 -12.68
N HIS A 25 -9.04 -8.89 -12.42
CA HIS A 25 -9.33 -8.15 -11.18
C HIS A 25 -8.88 -8.86 -9.91
N PRO A 26 -7.58 -9.25 -9.80
CA PRO A 26 -7.09 -9.98 -8.64
C PRO A 26 -7.18 -9.16 -7.34
N GLU A 27 -7.18 -7.82 -7.43
CA GLU A 27 -7.35 -6.89 -6.30
C GLU A 27 -8.71 -7.01 -5.60
N ARG A 28 -9.66 -7.76 -6.20
CA ARG A 28 -11.00 -8.00 -5.63
C ARG A 28 -11.15 -9.39 -5.00
N LYS A 29 -10.14 -10.24 -5.14
CA LYS A 29 -10.23 -11.67 -4.75
C LYS A 29 -9.67 -11.94 -3.36
N MET A 30 -8.97 -10.98 -2.78
CA MET A 30 -8.28 -11.10 -1.48
C MET A 30 -8.54 -9.86 -0.64
N ARG A 31 -8.29 -9.96 0.65
CA ARG A 31 -8.35 -8.82 1.56
C ARG A 31 -6.97 -8.20 1.69
N PHE A 32 -6.88 -6.87 1.60
CA PHE A 32 -5.61 -6.14 1.61
C PHE A 32 -5.42 -5.37 2.91
N ILE A 33 -4.19 -5.39 3.44
CA ILE A 33 -3.74 -4.58 4.56
C ILE A 33 -2.50 -3.80 4.10
N GLY A 34 -2.59 -2.48 4.11
CA GLY A 34 -1.52 -1.60 3.66
C GLY A 34 -0.81 -0.93 4.83
N VAL A 35 0.51 -0.94 4.85
CA VAL A 35 1.32 -0.27 5.87
C VAL A 35 2.16 0.82 5.24
N THR A 36 2.00 2.06 5.71
CA THR A 36 2.81 3.21 5.28
C THR A 36 3.43 3.92 6.47
N GLY A 37 4.46 4.69 6.20
CA GLY A 37 5.24 5.44 7.19
C GLY A 37 6.67 5.60 6.71
N THR A 38 7.51 6.32 7.45
CA THR A 38 8.94 6.39 7.15
C THR A 38 9.62 5.10 7.57
N ASN A 39 9.49 4.72 8.82
CA ASN A 39 10.14 3.56 9.44
C ASN A 39 9.12 2.54 9.93
N GLY A 40 9.55 1.29 10.13
CA GLY A 40 8.74 0.23 10.74
C GLY A 40 7.81 -0.53 9.78
N LYS A 41 7.68 -0.14 8.52
CA LYS A 41 6.80 -0.81 7.54
C LYS A 41 7.07 -2.31 7.46
N THR A 42 8.32 -2.69 7.19
CA THR A 42 8.72 -4.10 7.05
C THR A 42 8.47 -4.91 8.32
N THR A 43 8.78 -4.34 9.49
CA THR A 43 8.54 -5.01 10.77
C THR A 43 7.06 -5.27 10.98
N ILE A 44 6.22 -4.27 10.77
CA ILE A 44 4.77 -4.35 10.99
C ILE A 44 4.12 -5.28 9.97
N THR A 45 4.50 -5.23 8.69
CA THR A 45 3.95 -6.13 7.67
C THR A 45 4.27 -7.60 7.97
N ASN A 46 5.50 -7.90 8.39
CA ASN A 46 5.87 -9.25 8.79
C ASN A 46 5.14 -9.71 10.06
N LEU A 47 4.96 -8.83 11.05
CA LEU A 47 4.22 -9.15 12.26
C LEU A 47 2.73 -9.45 11.95
N ILE A 48 2.09 -8.62 11.13
CA ILE A 48 0.70 -8.85 10.70
C ILE A 48 0.60 -10.17 9.92
N LYS A 49 1.51 -10.42 8.97
CA LYS A 49 1.55 -11.69 8.24
C LYS A 49 1.64 -12.87 9.20
N HIS A 50 2.58 -12.82 10.15
CA HIS A 50 2.76 -13.89 11.15
C HIS A 50 1.47 -14.14 11.95
N ILE A 51 0.85 -13.09 12.50
CA ILE A 51 -0.39 -13.22 13.27
C ILE A 51 -1.51 -13.84 12.43
N LEU A 52 -1.68 -13.43 11.18
CA LEU A 52 -2.71 -13.97 10.30
C LEU A 52 -2.43 -15.44 9.95
N THR A 53 -1.18 -15.79 9.70
CA THR A 53 -0.76 -17.18 9.39
C THR A 53 -1.00 -18.10 10.58
N GLU A 54 -0.63 -17.68 11.81
CA GLU A 54 -0.92 -18.46 13.03
C GLU A 54 -2.43 -18.64 13.28
N ASN A 55 -3.26 -17.77 12.72
CA ASN A 55 -4.72 -17.92 12.74
C ASN A 55 -5.26 -18.72 11.52
N GLY A 56 -4.42 -19.47 10.84
CA GLY A 56 -4.80 -20.40 9.77
C GLY A 56 -5.12 -19.74 8.43
N ARG A 57 -4.72 -18.48 8.23
CA ARG A 57 -4.93 -17.78 6.97
C ARG A 57 -3.72 -17.93 6.04
N LYS A 58 -3.96 -18.07 4.75
CA LYS A 58 -2.90 -18.03 3.75
C LYS A 58 -2.64 -16.58 3.33
N VAL A 59 -1.43 -16.09 3.55
CA VAL A 59 -1.10 -14.66 3.43
C VAL A 59 -0.04 -14.43 2.38
N GLY A 60 -0.30 -13.48 1.47
CA GLY A 60 0.71 -12.88 0.60
C GLY A 60 1.39 -11.71 1.30
N LEU A 61 2.70 -11.55 1.12
CA LEU A 61 3.48 -10.41 1.61
C LEU A 61 4.10 -9.66 0.43
N ILE A 62 4.02 -8.34 0.46
CA ILE A 62 4.70 -7.46 -0.51
C ILE A 62 5.50 -6.43 0.26
N GLY A 63 6.82 -6.44 0.07
CA GLY A 63 7.70 -5.60 0.86
C GLY A 63 9.04 -5.29 0.24
N THR A 64 9.84 -4.56 0.99
CA THR A 64 11.15 -4.06 0.55
C THR A 64 12.18 -5.18 0.41
N ILE A 65 12.14 -6.18 1.27
CA ILE A 65 13.15 -7.25 1.30
C ILE A 65 12.80 -8.32 0.27
N GLN A 66 11.55 -8.76 0.25
CA GLN A 66 11.04 -9.80 -0.62
C GLN A 66 9.52 -9.73 -0.70
N ASN A 67 8.97 -10.37 -1.73
CA ASN A 67 7.55 -10.72 -1.78
C ASN A 67 7.38 -12.18 -1.40
N GLU A 68 6.22 -12.55 -0.88
CA GLU A 68 5.94 -13.93 -0.49
C GLU A 68 4.52 -14.34 -0.90
N ILE A 69 4.37 -15.55 -1.41
CA ILE A 69 3.08 -16.17 -1.74
C ILE A 69 2.90 -17.39 -0.82
N GLY A 70 2.26 -17.18 0.34
CA GLY A 70 2.34 -18.15 1.42
C GLY A 70 3.80 -18.32 1.87
N ASP A 71 4.40 -19.51 1.62
CA ASP A 71 5.79 -19.83 1.97
C ASP A 71 6.78 -19.65 0.80
N GLU A 72 6.29 -19.37 -0.41
CA GLU A 72 7.13 -19.16 -1.58
C GLU A 72 7.70 -17.74 -1.60
N ILE A 73 9.02 -17.60 -1.68
CA ILE A 73 9.71 -16.32 -1.79
C ILE A 73 9.82 -15.92 -3.25
N VAL A 74 9.40 -14.68 -3.55
CA VAL A 74 9.46 -14.06 -4.87
C VAL A 74 10.32 -12.80 -4.80
N HIS A 75 11.30 -12.69 -5.69
CA HIS A 75 12.18 -11.51 -5.76
C HIS A 75 11.41 -10.21 -5.95
N THR A 76 11.93 -9.11 -5.39
CA THR A 76 11.40 -7.77 -5.56
C THR A 76 12.51 -6.76 -5.82
N ASP A 77 12.24 -5.82 -6.74
CA ASP A 77 13.13 -4.68 -7.02
C ASP A 77 12.61 -3.38 -6.37
N ASN A 78 11.37 -3.40 -5.88
CA ASN A 78 10.71 -2.22 -5.34
C ASN A 78 9.84 -2.56 -4.13
N THR A 79 9.89 -1.73 -3.10
CA THR A 79 8.99 -1.82 -1.93
C THR A 79 7.51 -1.94 -2.33
N THR A 80 7.11 -1.17 -3.33
CA THR A 80 5.78 -1.25 -3.97
C THR A 80 6.02 -1.40 -5.47
N PRO A 81 5.81 -2.58 -6.06
CA PRO A 81 6.02 -2.84 -7.48
C PRO A 81 5.20 -1.91 -8.38
N PHE A 82 5.60 -1.76 -9.65
CA PHE A 82 4.78 -1.06 -10.64
C PHE A 82 3.47 -1.80 -10.88
N VAL A 83 2.44 -1.08 -11.32
CA VAL A 83 1.07 -1.59 -11.33
C VAL A 83 0.89 -2.88 -12.13
N TYR A 84 1.61 -3.07 -13.23
CA TYR A 84 1.56 -4.31 -14.01
C TYR A 84 2.10 -5.50 -13.20
N ASP A 85 3.30 -5.34 -12.63
CA ASP A 85 3.96 -6.39 -11.83
C ASP A 85 3.16 -6.67 -10.54
N LEU A 86 2.59 -5.61 -9.96
CA LEU A 86 1.73 -5.73 -8.78
C LEU A 86 0.47 -6.55 -9.08
N MET A 87 -0.22 -6.28 -10.20
CA MET A 87 -1.41 -7.03 -10.60
C MET A 87 -1.06 -8.48 -10.97
N ALA A 88 0.10 -8.72 -11.62
CA ALA A 88 0.60 -10.07 -11.89
C ALA A 88 0.88 -10.84 -10.59
N LEU A 89 1.48 -10.17 -9.60
CA LEU A 89 1.75 -10.76 -8.29
C LEU A 89 0.45 -11.07 -7.54
N TYR A 90 -0.51 -10.16 -7.56
CA TYR A 90 -1.84 -10.40 -6.97
C TYR A 90 -2.55 -11.59 -7.64
N ALA A 91 -2.44 -11.73 -8.97
CA ALA A 91 -3.02 -12.88 -9.68
C ALA A 91 -2.42 -14.20 -9.19
N LYS A 92 -1.09 -14.28 -9.06
CA LYS A 92 -0.41 -15.46 -8.51
C LYS A 92 -0.83 -15.74 -7.05
N MET A 93 -0.95 -14.72 -6.22
CA MET A 93 -1.42 -14.86 -4.83
C MET A 93 -2.86 -15.40 -4.78
N ALA A 94 -3.75 -14.88 -5.64
CA ALA A 94 -5.13 -15.36 -5.73
C ALA A 94 -5.21 -16.81 -6.24
N GLU A 95 -4.41 -17.17 -7.26
CA GLU A 95 -4.31 -18.54 -7.78
C GLU A 95 -3.75 -19.50 -6.74
N ALA A 96 -2.80 -19.06 -5.93
CA ALA A 96 -2.27 -19.82 -4.81
C ALA A 96 -3.27 -19.95 -3.64
N GLY A 97 -4.41 -19.25 -3.69
CA GLY A 97 -5.43 -19.30 -2.65
C GLY A 97 -5.09 -18.48 -1.41
N CYS A 98 -4.37 -17.36 -1.57
CA CYS A 98 -4.17 -16.42 -0.46
C CYS A 98 -5.50 -15.76 -0.07
N ASP A 99 -5.75 -15.68 1.23
CA ASP A 99 -6.93 -15.00 1.80
C ASP A 99 -6.69 -13.50 1.97
N ASP A 100 -5.46 -13.16 2.39
CA ASP A 100 -5.01 -11.82 2.72
C ASP A 100 -3.72 -11.47 2.00
N VAL A 101 -3.54 -10.19 1.72
CA VAL A 101 -2.27 -9.63 1.26
C VAL A 101 -1.88 -8.49 2.20
N VAL A 102 -0.73 -8.59 2.82
CA VAL A 102 -0.13 -7.54 3.64
C VAL A 102 0.97 -6.87 2.83
N MET A 103 0.93 -5.55 2.68
CA MET A 103 1.90 -4.87 1.83
C MET A 103 2.45 -3.57 2.41
N GLU A 104 3.73 -3.35 2.16
CA GLU A 104 4.34 -2.05 2.34
C GLU A 104 3.90 -1.11 1.22
N VAL A 105 3.32 0.04 1.60
CA VAL A 105 2.88 1.06 0.65
C VAL A 105 3.77 2.27 0.76
N SER A 106 4.69 2.42 -0.20
CA SER A 106 5.61 3.54 -0.27
C SER A 106 4.92 4.82 -0.75
N SER A 107 5.44 5.99 -0.35
CA SER A 107 4.95 7.27 -0.83
C SER A 107 5.10 7.42 -2.36
N PHE A 108 6.17 6.88 -2.93
CA PHE A 108 6.34 6.80 -4.39
C PHE A 108 5.24 5.97 -5.04
N GLY A 109 4.94 4.80 -4.48
CA GLY A 109 3.87 3.92 -4.96
C GLY A 109 2.51 4.60 -4.97
N LEU A 110 2.24 5.43 -3.97
CA LEU A 110 1.00 6.19 -3.87
C LEU A 110 0.93 7.33 -4.89
N VAL A 111 1.96 8.19 -4.98
CA VAL A 111 2.01 9.30 -5.92
C VAL A 111 1.98 8.82 -7.37
N GLN A 112 2.71 7.75 -7.66
CA GLN A 112 2.78 7.14 -9.00
C GLN A 112 1.60 6.19 -9.29
N GLN A 113 0.64 6.08 -8.38
CA GLN A 113 -0.56 5.25 -8.50
C GLN A 113 -0.26 3.76 -8.81
N ARG A 114 0.86 3.26 -8.30
CA ARG A 114 1.28 1.87 -8.52
C ARG A 114 0.29 0.85 -7.95
N ILE A 115 -0.41 1.20 -6.87
CA ILE A 115 -1.42 0.34 -6.23
C ILE A 115 -2.72 0.18 -7.05
N GLY A 116 -2.85 0.88 -8.19
CA GLY A 116 -4.03 0.79 -9.05
C GLY A 116 -5.33 1.13 -8.33
N GLU A 117 -6.32 0.26 -8.46
CA GLU A 117 -7.65 0.40 -7.82
C GLU A 117 -7.73 -0.42 -6.50
N THR A 118 -6.61 -0.89 -5.95
CA THR A 118 -6.60 -1.68 -4.71
C THR A 118 -7.27 -0.92 -3.58
N HIS A 119 -8.21 -1.56 -2.92
CA HIS A 119 -8.87 -1.11 -1.70
C HIS A 119 -8.37 -1.91 -0.51
N PHE A 120 -8.19 -1.27 0.64
CA PHE A 120 -7.60 -1.88 1.83
C PHE A 120 -8.66 -2.06 2.92
N ALA A 121 -8.76 -3.25 3.48
CA ALA A 121 -9.58 -3.48 4.67
C ALA A 121 -9.01 -2.70 5.88
N ALA A 122 -7.68 -2.59 5.96
CA ALA A 122 -7.02 -1.76 6.94
C ALA A 122 -5.80 -1.05 6.35
N ALA A 123 -5.58 0.19 6.75
CA ALA A 123 -4.38 0.97 6.44
C ALA A 123 -3.70 1.40 7.74
N VAL A 124 -2.41 1.11 7.85
CA VAL A 124 -1.60 1.42 9.03
C VAL A 124 -0.64 2.57 8.72
N PHE A 125 -0.61 3.57 9.59
CA PHE A 125 0.39 4.64 9.60
C PHE A 125 1.31 4.45 10.79
N THR A 126 2.61 4.32 10.54
CA THR A 126 3.60 4.06 11.59
C THR A 126 4.24 5.34 12.13
N ASN A 127 4.73 6.22 11.27
CA ASN A 127 5.35 7.50 11.63
C ASN A 127 5.70 8.30 10.38
N LEU A 128 6.08 9.57 10.56
CA LEU A 128 6.64 10.41 9.50
C LEU A 128 7.84 11.21 10.02
N THR A 129 9.02 10.81 9.62
CA THR A 129 10.28 11.54 9.87
C THR A 129 10.90 11.99 8.55
N GLN A 130 11.90 12.86 8.61
CA GLN A 130 12.57 13.38 7.42
C GLN A 130 13.21 12.26 6.59
N ASP A 131 12.71 12.09 5.36
CA ASP A 131 13.23 11.16 4.37
C ASP A 131 12.69 11.54 2.98
N HIS A 132 13.35 11.11 1.91
CA HIS A 132 12.90 11.29 0.52
C HIS A 132 12.52 12.73 0.12
N LEU A 133 13.14 13.76 0.74
CA LEU A 133 12.86 15.15 0.41
C LEU A 133 13.43 15.57 -0.95
N ASP A 134 14.42 14.84 -1.47
CA ASP A 134 14.92 14.95 -2.85
C ASP A 134 13.79 14.74 -3.87
N TYR A 135 12.83 13.88 -3.57
CA TYR A 135 11.67 13.61 -4.43
C TYR A 135 10.44 14.47 -4.05
N HIS A 136 10.08 14.51 -2.78
CA HIS A 136 8.86 15.19 -2.33
C HIS A 136 9.02 16.70 -2.18
N GLY A 137 10.24 17.20 -2.07
CA GLY A 137 10.58 18.61 -1.87
C GLY A 137 10.33 19.12 -0.45
N THR A 138 9.21 18.77 0.17
CA THR A 138 8.82 19.22 1.51
C THR A 138 8.21 18.09 2.34
N MET A 139 8.29 18.20 3.67
CA MET A 139 7.61 17.29 4.60
C MET A 139 6.08 17.29 4.39
N GLU A 140 5.51 18.43 4.03
CA GLU A 140 4.07 18.52 3.73
C GLU A 140 3.69 17.67 2.52
N ASN A 141 4.44 17.76 1.42
CA ASN A 141 4.19 16.92 0.24
C ASN A 141 4.38 15.43 0.55
N TYR A 142 5.37 15.10 1.38
CA TYR A 142 5.63 13.72 1.81
C TYR A 142 4.47 13.19 2.67
N TYR A 143 3.95 14.00 3.58
CA TYR A 143 2.76 13.70 4.36
C TYR A 143 1.53 13.48 3.45
N GLN A 144 1.26 14.41 2.55
CA GLN A 144 0.13 14.32 1.64
C GLN A 144 0.22 13.07 0.74
N ALA A 145 1.42 12.69 0.31
CA ALA A 145 1.64 11.46 -0.44
C ALA A 145 1.20 10.21 0.36
N LYS A 146 1.61 10.09 1.62
CA LYS A 146 1.22 8.96 2.47
C LYS A 146 -0.27 8.96 2.83
N LYS A 147 -0.84 10.14 3.04
CA LYS A 147 -2.27 10.32 3.33
C LYS A 147 -3.16 9.72 2.23
N LEU A 148 -2.70 9.64 0.98
CA LEU A 148 -3.47 9.04 -0.12
C LEU A 148 -3.95 7.61 0.17
N LEU A 149 -3.21 6.84 0.97
CA LEU A 149 -3.60 5.47 1.34
C LEU A 149 -4.94 5.45 2.09
N PHE A 150 -5.16 6.42 2.95
CA PHE A 150 -6.32 6.49 3.86
C PHE A 150 -7.62 6.93 3.19
N SER A 151 -7.57 7.35 1.93
CA SER A 151 -8.76 7.55 1.10
C SER A 151 -9.26 6.24 0.46
N ARG A 152 -8.59 5.13 0.70
CA ARG A 152 -8.84 3.82 0.06
C ARG A 152 -8.87 2.67 1.07
N CYS A 153 -9.23 2.94 2.31
CA CYS A 153 -9.33 1.91 3.34
C CYS A 153 -10.65 1.98 4.09
N ASP A 154 -11.07 0.82 4.61
CA ASP A 154 -12.24 0.71 5.47
C ASP A 154 -11.92 1.18 6.89
N THR A 155 -10.72 0.86 7.40
CA THR A 155 -10.27 1.23 8.74
C THR A 155 -8.83 1.76 8.71
N ALA A 156 -8.61 2.88 9.36
CA ALA A 156 -7.28 3.44 9.59
C ALA A 156 -6.75 3.06 10.97
N VAL A 157 -5.49 2.60 11.05
CA VAL A 157 -4.77 2.34 12.30
C VAL A 157 -3.57 3.27 12.34
N ILE A 158 -3.54 4.20 13.29
CA ILE A 158 -2.65 5.36 13.23
C ILE A 158 -1.88 5.51 14.54
N ASP A 159 -0.55 5.55 14.41
CA ASP A 159 0.34 5.96 15.49
C ASP A 159 0.09 7.44 15.82
N THR A 160 -0.27 7.71 17.08
CA THR A 160 -0.56 9.06 17.55
C THR A 160 0.51 9.64 18.49
N ASP A 161 1.65 8.99 18.66
CA ASP A 161 2.81 9.58 19.33
C ASP A 161 3.49 10.62 18.42
N ASP A 162 3.44 10.42 17.11
CA ASP A 162 3.94 11.31 16.09
C ASP A 162 2.95 12.44 15.76
N ASP A 163 3.43 13.68 15.59
CA ASP A 163 2.57 14.83 15.32
C ASP A 163 1.85 14.74 13.97
N TYR A 164 2.47 14.14 12.96
CA TYR A 164 1.81 13.85 11.68
C TYR A 164 0.75 12.77 11.83
N GLY A 165 0.96 11.80 12.70
CA GLY A 165 -0.04 10.82 13.04
C GLY A 165 -1.25 11.42 13.76
N LYS A 166 -1.06 12.31 14.74
CA LYS A 166 -2.14 13.09 15.37
C LYS A 166 -2.93 13.87 14.34
N ARG A 167 -2.23 14.54 13.41
CA ARG A 167 -2.83 15.29 12.32
C ARG A 167 -3.63 14.36 11.41
N LEU A 168 -3.04 13.25 10.97
CA LEU A 168 -3.71 12.27 10.12
C LEU A 168 -4.96 11.73 10.78
N TYR A 169 -4.88 11.40 12.08
CA TYR A 169 -6.03 10.94 12.86
C TYR A 169 -7.17 11.95 12.87
N SER A 170 -6.87 13.26 12.92
CA SER A 170 -7.89 14.31 12.86
C SER A 170 -8.51 14.47 11.46
N GLU A 171 -7.75 14.19 10.40
CA GLU A 171 -8.12 14.47 9.02
C GLU A 171 -8.82 13.30 8.30
N VAL A 172 -8.58 12.03 8.73
CA VAL A 172 -9.22 10.86 8.10
C VAL A 172 -10.68 10.73 8.55
N THR A 173 -11.54 10.35 7.61
CA THR A 173 -12.99 10.25 7.80
C THR A 173 -13.51 8.83 7.97
N CYS A 174 -12.72 7.80 7.59
CA CYS A 174 -13.08 6.40 7.80
C CYS A 174 -13.01 6.03 9.30
N PRO A 175 -13.58 4.89 9.70
CA PRO A 175 -13.34 4.27 11.01
C PRO A 175 -11.84 4.22 11.32
N LYS A 176 -11.46 4.59 12.55
CA LYS A 176 -10.06 4.74 12.90
C LYS A 176 -9.73 4.30 14.32
N ILE A 177 -8.55 3.72 14.48
CA ILE A 177 -8.00 3.26 15.75
C ILE A 177 -6.68 4.00 15.97
N ALA A 178 -6.51 4.62 17.14
CA ALA A 178 -5.24 5.20 17.57
C ALA A 178 -4.43 4.16 18.33
N TYR A 179 -3.11 4.20 18.17
CA TYR A 179 -2.15 3.53 19.04
C TYR A 179 -0.94 4.44 19.29
N GLY A 180 -0.13 4.12 20.31
CA GLY A 180 1.08 4.82 20.74
C GLY A 180 1.31 4.60 22.20
#